data_d301a01c384c0f5709b327d348a801c8
#
_entry.id   d301a01c384c0f5709b327d348a801c8
#
_cell.length_a   1.000
_cell.length_b   1.000
_cell.length_c   1.000
_cell.angle_alpha   90.00
_cell.angle_beta   90.00
_cell.angle_gamma   90.00
#
_symmetry.space_group_name_H-M   'P 1'
#
loop_
_entity.id
_entity.type
_entity.pdbx_description
1 polymer ?
#
loop_
_entity_poly.entity_id
_entity_poly.type
_entity_poly.pdbx_seq_one_letter_code
_entity_poly.pdbx_strand_id
1 'polypeptide(L)'
;MSXDIFLSRLDNLRKTLANKGLDGIFITNLTSVRYISGFTGSAGSCLITEDESYFISDGRYDVQSEKQVNNMIRYIDFGNHISIIEKNKLIKDGQNLAFEGDHTSFSQYKAITDSFPDVEWKSTSMLMENLQAVKDEYELSAIRTAVEITDVIYXEILPMLKPGITEKEVANXLVLRYRQESXGXAYNPIVAGGENGALPHAVPSDRPFKDGDFIVIDAAAKYQGYHADMTRTPLIGKPSDRHYEIYEIVKGSQQAGCDAAKAGVSCKEMDTITRDYITQXGYGDFYNHGTGHGLGLEIHTEPRMSQLSTQTLNKNNVVTIEPGIYLPGWGGVRIEDDIIIKKDGCEXLNKTSKELVVLN
;
A
#
# COMPACT_ATOMS: atom_id res chain seq x y z
N MET A 1 14.89 -0.70 17.66
CA MET A 1 13.42 -0.56 17.57
C MET A 1 12.87 -0.95 18.95
N SER A 2 12.06 -0.10 19.55
CA SER A 2 11.63 -0.41 20.91
C SER A 2 10.48 -1.43 20.92
N UNK A 3 10.44 -2.13 21.61
CA UNK A 3 9.62 -2.99 21.82
C UNK A 3 8.36 -2.59 22.01
N ASP A 4 8.38 -1.52 22.63
CA ASP A 4 7.14 -0.85 22.99
C ASP A 4 6.15 -0.79 21.84
N ILE A 5 6.62 -0.65 20.61
CA ILE A 5 5.74 -0.58 19.44
C ILE A 5 4.97 -1.89 19.27
N PHE A 6 5.66 -3.02 19.36
CA PHE A 6 4.98 -4.31 19.19
C PHE A 6 4.04 -4.61 20.36
N LEU A 7 4.40 -4.21 21.56
CA LEU A 7 3.48 -4.32 22.71
C LEU A 7 2.23 -3.49 22.50
N SER A 8 2.39 -2.27 22.00
CA SER A 8 1.25 -1.39 21.69
C SER A 8 0.34 -2.01 20.63
N ARG A 9 0.93 -2.61 19.59
CA ARG A 9 0.14 -3.29 18.55
C ARG A 9 -0.62 -4.49 19.09
N LEU A 10 0.03 -5.28 19.96
CA LEU A 10 -0.63 -6.42 20.61
C LEU A 10 -1.79 -5.93 21.50
N ASP A 11 -1.59 -4.87 22.27
CA ASP A 11 -2.65 -4.31 23.11
C ASP A 11 -3.84 -3.84 22.27
N ASN A 12 -3.58 -3.16 21.15
CA ASN A 12 -4.64 -2.69 20.28
C ASN A 12 -5.41 -3.87 19.67
N LEU A 13 -4.70 -4.91 19.26
CA LEU A 13 -5.33 -6.12 18.71
C LEU A 13 -6.20 -6.77 19.78
N ARG A 14 -5.69 -6.94 21.00
CA ARG A 14 -6.45 -7.57 22.09
C ARG A 14 -7.71 -6.76 22.43
N LYS A 15 -7.62 -5.44 22.46
CA LYS A 15 -8.80 -4.60 22.68
C LYS A 15 -9.86 -4.81 21.59
N THR A 16 -9.40 -4.88 20.33
CA THR A 16 -10.30 -5.11 19.19
C THR A 16 -10.99 -6.49 19.33
N LEU A 17 -10.22 -7.51 19.65
CA LEU A 17 -10.76 -8.87 19.83
C LEU A 17 -11.79 -8.90 20.98
N ALA A 18 -11.44 -8.29 22.10
CA ALA A 18 -12.35 -8.25 23.27
C ALA A 18 -13.66 -7.54 22.94
N ASN A 19 -13.59 -6.43 22.20
CA ASN A 19 -14.79 -5.69 21.79
C ASN A 19 -15.69 -6.52 20.89
N LYS A 20 -15.14 -7.52 20.20
CA LYS A 20 -15.91 -8.41 19.32
C LYS A 20 -16.30 -9.73 20.01
N GLY A 21 -15.97 -9.86 21.31
CA GLY A 21 -16.26 -11.08 22.05
C GLY A 21 -15.40 -12.27 21.65
N LEU A 22 -14.20 -12.02 21.16
CA LEU A 22 -13.29 -13.06 20.69
C LEU A 22 -12.18 -13.30 21.72
N ASP A 23 -11.85 -14.58 21.94
CA ASP A 23 -10.80 -14.97 22.88
C ASP A 23 -9.41 -14.87 22.25
N GLY A 24 -9.33 -14.82 20.91
CA GLY A 24 -8.05 -14.74 20.24
C GLY A 24 -8.22 -14.80 18.73
N ILE A 25 -7.08 -14.80 18.03
CA ILE A 25 -7.03 -14.87 16.57
C ILE A 25 -5.83 -15.70 16.12
N PHE A 26 -6.04 -16.52 15.08
CA PHE A 26 -4.97 -17.22 14.40
C PHE A 26 -4.66 -16.46 13.10
N ILE A 27 -3.43 -15.96 13.00
CA ILE A 27 -2.99 -15.06 11.91
C ILE A 27 -2.03 -15.84 11.03
N THR A 28 -2.36 -15.96 9.73
CA THR A 28 -1.50 -16.65 8.75
C THR A 28 -1.06 -15.76 7.60
N ASN A 29 -1.70 -14.61 7.40
CA ASN A 29 -1.30 -13.67 6.36
C ASN A 29 0.05 -13.05 6.75
N LEU A 30 1.06 -13.20 5.92
CA LEU A 30 2.43 -12.79 6.25
C LEU A 30 2.57 -11.28 6.51
N THR A 31 1.75 -10.46 5.87
CA THR A 31 1.74 -9.02 6.18
C THR A 31 1.29 -8.79 7.62
N SER A 32 0.23 -9.46 8.04
CA SER A 32 -0.28 -9.36 9.42
C SER A 32 0.72 -9.93 10.42
N VAL A 33 1.37 -11.05 10.06
CA VAL A 33 2.43 -11.66 10.89
C VAL A 33 3.56 -10.65 11.09
N ARG A 34 4.00 -9.99 10.01
CA ARG A 34 5.07 -9.00 10.09
C ARG A 34 4.65 -7.82 10.98
N TYR A 35 3.45 -7.32 10.80
CA TYR A 35 2.95 -6.18 11.57
C TYR A 35 2.97 -6.47 13.07
N ILE A 36 2.49 -7.65 13.46
CA ILE A 36 2.30 -7.97 14.89
C ILE A 36 3.55 -8.53 15.55
N SER A 37 4.46 -9.15 14.80
CA SER A 37 5.63 -9.84 15.36
C SER A 37 6.97 -9.24 14.94
N GLY A 38 7.06 -8.62 13.79
CA GLY A 38 8.33 -8.17 13.19
C GLY A 38 8.97 -9.19 12.26
N PHE A 39 8.41 -10.38 12.13
CA PHE A 39 9.00 -11.45 11.33
C PHE A 39 8.83 -11.18 9.83
N THR A 40 9.91 -11.35 9.06
CA THR A 40 9.91 -11.06 7.62
C THR A 40 10.07 -12.28 6.72
N GLY A 41 10.07 -13.48 7.29
CA GLY A 41 10.28 -14.70 6.50
C GLY A 41 9.03 -15.14 5.72
N SER A 42 9.19 -16.19 4.94
CA SER A 42 8.14 -16.66 4.03
C SER A 42 7.24 -17.73 4.63
N ALA A 43 7.46 -18.14 5.88
CA ALA A 43 6.61 -19.12 6.56
C ALA A 43 6.57 -18.79 8.06
N GLY A 44 5.42 -18.36 8.53
CA GLY A 44 5.21 -18.02 9.93
C GLY A 44 3.75 -17.75 10.18
N SER A 45 3.30 -18.03 11.39
CA SER A 45 1.94 -17.69 11.82
C SER A 45 1.97 -17.26 13.28
N CYS A 46 0.93 -16.56 13.69
CA CYS A 46 0.80 -16.10 15.07
C CYS A 46 -0.54 -16.53 15.63
N LEU A 47 -0.52 -16.96 16.89
CA LEU A 47 -1.75 -17.21 17.64
C LEU A 47 -1.73 -16.24 18.83
N ILE A 48 -2.68 -15.31 18.83
CA ILE A 48 -2.75 -14.26 19.86
C ILE A 48 -4.02 -14.48 20.65
N THR A 49 -3.88 -14.67 21.95
CA THR A 49 -5.03 -14.81 22.84
C THR A 49 -5.01 -13.67 23.87
N GLU A 50 -6.00 -13.65 24.75
CA GLU A 50 -6.08 -12.63 25.79
C GLU A 50 -4.78 -12.58 26.62
N ASP A 51 -4.22 -13.75 26.93
CA ASP A 51 -3.08 -13.85 27.85
C ASP A 51 -1.75 -14.12 27.17
N GLU A 52 -1.74 -14.74 25.99
CA GLU A 52 -0.52 -15.25 25.39
C GLU A 52 -0.36 -14.81 23.94
N SER A 53 0.87 -14.79 23.49
CA SER A 53 1.22 -14.50 22.10
C SER A 53 2.22 -15.56 21.63
N TYR A 54 1.86 -16.30 20.62
CA TYR A 54 2.68 -17.40 20.09
C TYR A 54 3.06 -17.12 18.66
N PHE A 55 4.33 -17.39 18.31
CA PHE A 55 4.83 -17.37 16.95
C PHE A 55 5.18 -18.81 16.56
N ILE A 56 4.70 -19.27 15.41
CA ILE A 56 4.89 -20.65 14.94
C ILE A 56 5.59 -20.62 13.58
N SER A 57 6.67 -21.42 13.47
CA SER A 57 7.37 -21.55 12.19
C SER A 57 8.18 -22.86 12.17
N ASP A 58 9.03 -23.00 11.16
CA ASP A 58 9.86 -24.21 11.00
C ASP A 58 11.34 -23.88 11.14
N GLY A 59 12.16 -24.93 11.12
CA GLY A 59 13.61 -24.81 11.40
C GLY A 59 14.38 -23.90 10.47
N ARG A 60 13.87 -23.62 9.26
CA ARG A 60 14.52 -22.66 8.36
C ARG A 60 14.60 -21.27 9.00
N TYR A 61 13.66 -20.97 9.87
CA TYR A 61 13.50 -19.63 10.46
C TYR A 61 13.83 -19.56 11.95
N ASP A 62 14.50 -20.59 12.51
CA ASP A 62 14.83 -20.57 13.92
C ASP A 62 15.70 -19.35 14.28
N VAL A 63 16.84 -19.20 13.60
CA VAL A 63 17.76 -18.09 13.88
C VAL A 63 17.13 -16.74 13.52
N GLN A 64 16.47 -16.68 12.37
CA GLN A 64 15.87 -15.42 11.91
C GLN A 64 14.78 -14.96 12.87
N SER A 65 13.89 -15.85 13.27
CA SER A 65 12.80 -15.48 14.17
C SER A 65 13.29 -15.13 15.58
N GLU A 66 14.37 -15.76 16.04
CA GLU A 66 14.97 -15.38 17.32
C GLU A 66 15.38 -13.91 17.33
N LYS A 67 15.87 -13.42 16.21
CA LYS A 67 16.30 -12.02 16.09
C LYS A 67 15.15 -11.05 15.83
N GLN A 68 14.11 -11.49 15.15
CA GLN A 68 13.08 -10.59 14.62
C GLN A 68 11.79 -10.56 15.44
N VAL A 69 11.40 -11.70 16.06
CA VAL A 69 10.10 -11.81 16.71
C VAL A 69 10.13 -11.11 18.06
N ASN A 70 9.15 -10.26 18.29
CA ASN A 70 9.04 -9.46 19.50
C ASN A 70 7.87 -9.91 20.36
N ASN A 71 8.11 -10.10 21.65
CA ASN A 71 7.07 -10.27 22.66
C ASN A 71 6.18 -11.51 22.45
N MET A 72 6.76 -12.58 21.89
CA MET A 72 6.01 -13.82 21.65
C MET A 72 6.84 -15.04 22.03
N ILE A 73 6.16 -16.10 22.46
CA ILE A 73 6.78 -17.40 22.67
C ILE A 73 6.88 -18.08 21.32
N ARG A 74 8.10 -18.50 20.94
CA ARG A 74 8.37 -19.11 19.64
C ARG A 74 8.24 -20.63 19.72
N TYR A 75 7.50 -21.21 18.78
CA TYR A 75 7.42 -22.67 18.59
C TYR A 75 7.96 -22.99 17.20
N ILE A 76 9.14 -23.57 17.16
CA ILE A 76 9.85 -23.89 15.91
C ILE A 76 9.98 -25.41 15.86
N ASP A 77 9.35 -26.06 14.86
CA ASP A 77 9.32 -27.50 14.78
C ASP A 77 9.09 -27.96 13.35
N PHE A 78 9.13 -29.25 13.12
CA PHE A 78 8.74 -29.87 11.85
C PHE A 78 7.22 -29.95 11.76
N GLY A 79 6.73 -29.95 10.52
CA GLY A 79 5.33 -30.13 10.26
C GLY A 79 4.63 -28.84 9.91
N ASN A 80 3.35 -28.94 9.65
CA ASN A 80 2.57 -27.73 9.38
C ASN A 80 2.25 -27.03 10.71
N HIS A 81 1.88 -25.75 10.63
CA HIS A 81 1.67 -24.94 11.81
C HIS A 81 0.54 -25.45 12.68
N ILE A 82 -0.51 -26.03 12.08
CA ILE A 82 -1.64 -26.56 12.83
C ILE A 82 -1.17 -27.73 13.71
N SER A 83 -0.34 -28.63 13.16
CA SER A 83 0.17 -29.75 13.93
C SER A 83 1.07 -29.28 15.10
N ILE A 84 1.83 -28.22 14.90
CA ILE A 84 2.65 -27.65 15.98
C ILE A 84 1.75 -27.09 17.09
N ILE A 85 0.68 -26.42 16.74
CA ILE A 85 -0.31 -25.90 17.70
C ILE A 85 -0.96 -27.05 18.49
N GLU A 86 -1.37 -28.13 17.79
CA GLU A 86 -1.96 -29.29 18.42
C GLU A 86 -1.00 -29.96 19.42
N LYS A 87 0.22 -30.23 18.95
CA LYS A 87 1.27 -30.89 19.73
C LYS A 87 1.55 -30.15 21.04
N ASN A 88 1.56 -28.83 20.99
CA ASN A 88 1.90 -28.00 22.13
C ASN A 88 0.67 -27.50 22.90
N LYS A 89 -0.53 -27.94 22.49
CA LYS A 89 -1.80 -27.65 23.18
C LYS A 89 -2.00 -26.12 23.37
N LEU A 90 -1.73 -25.35 22.31
CA LEU A 90 -1.79 -23.89 22.38
C LEU A 90 -3.22 -23.37 22.28
N ILE A 91 -4.15 -24.18 21.76
CA ILE A 91 -5.57 -23.83 21.66
C ILE A 91 -6.34 -24.71 22.63
N LYS A 92 -7.29 -24.10 23.34
CA LYS A 92 -8.11 -24.78 24.35
C LYS A 92 -9.53 -25.00 23.82
N ASP A 93 -10.13 -26.10 24.21
CA ASP A 93 -11.52 -26.39 23.87
C ASP A 93 -12.44 -25.30 24.42
N GLY A 94 -13.43 -24.95 23.63
CA GLY A 94 -14.44 -23.97 24.04
C GLY A 94 -14.04 -22.52 23.78
N GLN A 95 -12.84 -22.27 23.25
CA GLN A 95 -12.45 -20.90 22.89
C GLN A 95 -13.24 -20.42 21.67
N ASN A 96 -13.42 -19.11 21.59
CA ASN A 96 -14.05 -18.41 20.49
C ASN A 96 -12.92 -17.66 19.76
N LEU A 97 -12.41 -18.23 18.67
CA LEU A 97 -11.21 -17.73 17.99
C LEU A 97 -11.53 -17.22 16.58
N ALA A 98 -10.84 -16.16 16.20
CA ALA A 98 -10.97 -15.58 14.87
C ALA A 98 -9.91 -16.12 13.93
N PHE A 99 -10.18 -15.99 12.64
CA PHE A 99 -9.17 -16.12 11.58
C PHE A 99 -9.44 -15.03 10.54
N GLU A 100 -8.42 -14.75 9.71
CA GLU A 100 -8.53 -13.70 8.69
C GLU A 100 -9.25 -14.30 7.46
N GLY A 101 -10.56 -14.07 7.38
CA GLY A 101 -11.37 -14.63 6.30
C GLY A 101 -10.93 -14.19 4.91
N ASP A 102 -10.39 -12.98 4.81
CA ASP A 102 -9.94 -12.45 3.53
C ASP A 102 -8.66 -13.11 3.02
N HIS A 103 -7.94 -13.83 3.89
CA HIS A 103 -6.62 -14.40 3.57
C HIS A 103 -6.53 -15.90 3.82
N THR A 104 -7.61 -16.53 4.25
CA THR A 104 -7.62 -17.95 4.58
C THR A 104 -8.32 -18.72 3.45
N SER A 105 -7.60 -19.64 2.82
CA SER A 105 -8.21 -20.46 1.78
C SER A 105 -9.23 -21.44 2.39
N PHE A 106 -10.11 -21.98 1.55
CA PHE A 106 -11.06 -22.98 2.02
C PHE A 106 -10.34 -24.19 2.62
N SER A 107 -9.23 -24.63 2.00
CA SER A 107 -8.46 -25.76 2.53
C SER A 107 -7.87 -25.47 3.90
N GLN A 108 -7.35 -24.25 4.10
CA GLN A 108 -6.82 -23.83 5.40
C GLN A 108 -7.94 -23.79 6.45
N TYR A 109 -9.08 -23.23 6.10
CA TYR A 109 -10.23 -23.18 6.99
C TYR A 109 -10.66 -24.59 7.40
N LYS A 110 -10.76 -25.50 6.44
CA LYS A 110 -11.14 -26.88 6.72
C LYS A 110 -10.12 -27.55 7.64
N ALA A 111 -8.83 -27.34 7.39
CA ALA A 111 -7.78 -27.93 8.23
C ALA A 111 -7.86 -27.43 9.68
N ILE A 112 -8.10 -26.13 9.86
CA ILE A 112 -8.23 -25.56 11.20
C ILE A 112 -9.45 -26.13 11.93
N THR A 113 -10.59 -26.15 11.28
CA THR A 113 -11.84 -26.58 11.91
C THR A 113 -11.85 -28.08 12.18
N ASP A 114 -11.25 -28.88 11.29
CA ASP A 114 -11.13 -30.32 11.52
C ASP A 114 -10.20 -30.62 12.70
N SER A 115 -9.11 -29.86 12.86
CA SER A 115 -8.15 -30.08 13.93
C SER A 115 -8.64 -29.59 15.30
N PHE A 116 -9.49 -28.55 15.31
CA PHE A 116 -9.97 -27.97 16.58
C PHE A 116 -11.50 -27.89 16.54
N PRO A 117 -12.19 -29.05 16.58
CA PRO A 117 -13.65 -29.06 16.41
C PRO A 117 -14.43 -28.47 17.60
N ASP A 118 -13.79 -28.33 18.75
CA ASP A 118 -14.44 -27.77 19.93
C ASP A 118 -14.19 -26.27 20.10
N VAL A 119 -13.61 -25.63 19.08
CA VAL A 119 -13.42 -24.19 19.03
C VAL A 119 -14.52 -23.58 18.15
N GLU A 120 -15.04 -22.43 18.58
CA GLU A 120 -15.97 -21.66 17.74
C GLU A 120 -15.13 -20.71 16.88
N TRP A 121 -14.99 -21.04 15.60
CA TRP A 121 -14.18 -20.25 14.66
C TRP A 121 -15.01 -19.16 13.99
N LYS A 122 -14.52 -17.94 14.04
CA LYS A 122 -15.19 -16.78 13.45
C LYS A 122 -14.33 -16.12 12.36
N SER A 123 -14.90 -16.00 11.18
CA SER A 123 -14.25 -15.27 10.09
C SER A 123 -14.29 -13.79 10.38
N THR A 124 -13.16 -13.09 10.21
CA THR A 124 -13.11 -11.63 10.28
C THR A 124 -12.75 -11.08 8.92
N SER A 125 -13.18 -9.85 8.64
CA SER A 125 -12.83 -9.16 7.41
C SER A 125 -12.18 -7.83 7.78
N MET A 126 -11.03 -7.55 7.21
CA MET A 126 -10.30 -6.29 7.38
C MET A 126 -9.89 -5.96 8.82
N LEU A 127 -9.89 -6.94 9.74
CA LEU A 127 -9.57 -6.66 11.14
C LEU A 127 -8.13 -6.14 11.28
N MET A 128 -7.17 -6.89 10.73
CA MET A 128 -5.76 -6.49 10.81
C MET A 128 -5.49 -5.27 9.94
N GLU A 129 -6.12 -5.18 8.77
CA GLU A 129 -5.96 -4.04 7.86
C GLU A 129 -6.44 -2.74 8.52
N ASN A 130 -7.52 -2.78 9.26
CA ASN A 130 -8.01 -1.58 9.96
C ASN A 130 -7.05 -1.14 11.07
N LEU A 131 -6.42 -2.09 11.76
CA LEU A 131 -5.38 -1.75 12.74
C LEU A 131 -4.16 -1.13 12.05
N GLN A 132 -3.74 -1.70 10.93
CA GLN A 132 -2.59 -1.23 10.17
C GLN A 132 -2.86 0.12 9.50
N ALA A 133 -4.12 0.49 9.28
CA ALA A 133 -4.46 1.73 8.59
C ALA A 133 -4.00 2.97 9.37
N VAL A 134 -4.00 2.91 10.69
CA VAL A 134 -3.54 4.01 11.55
C VAL A 134 -2.08 3.75 11.91
N LYS A 135 -1.18 4.50 11.31
CA LYS A 135 0.26 4.25 11.39
C LYS A 135 0.85 4.77 12.70
N ASP A 136 1.75 3.98 13.28
CA ASP A 136 2.57 4.43 14.40
C ASP A 136 3.80 5.20 13.90
N GLU A 137 4.58 5.76 14.80
CA GLU A 137 5.73 6.60 14.45
C GLU A 137 6.80 5.83 13.69
N TYR A 138 7.02 4.55 14.00
CA TYR A 138 7.98 3.74 13.27
C TYR A 138 7.53 3.58 11.81
N GLU A 139 6.25 3.27 11.62
CA GLU A 139 5.70 3.11 10.26
C GLU A 139 5.78 4.41 9.48
N LEU A 140 5.41 5.54 10.10
CA LEU A 140 5.48 6.84 9.44
C LEU A 140 6.93 7.17 9.03
N SER A 141 7.89 6.88 9.90
CA SER A 141 9.31 7.10 9.59
C SER A 141 9.77 6.27 8.41
N ALA A 142 9.39 4.99 8.36
CA ALA A 142 9.77 4.10 7.26
C ALA A 142 9.15 4.56 5.94
N ILE A 143 7.88 4.97 5.97
CA ILE A 143 7.19 5.48 4.78
C ILE A 143 7.88 6.78 4.29
N ARG A 144 8.21 7.70 5.20
CA ARG A 144 8.92 8.92 4.81
C ARG A 144 10.23 8.60 4.08
N THR A 145 10.97 7.61 4.58
CA THR A 145 12.22 7.22 3.93
C THR A 145 11.96 6.64 2.53
N ALA A 146 10.92 5.79 2.39
CA ALA A 146 10.56 5.24 1.08
C ALA A 146 10.19 6.37 0.10
N VAL A 147 9.46 7.38 0.56
CA VAL A 147 9.08 8.53 -0.27
C VAL A 147 10.32 9.35 -0.67
N GLU A 148 11.24 9.59 0.27
CA GLU A 148 12.47 10.34 -0.03
C GLU A 148 13.30 9.64 -1.10
N ILE A 149 13.45 8.32 -1.00
CA ILE A 149 14.16 7.53 -2.01
C ILE A 149 13.45 7.66 -3.36
N THR A 150 12.13 7.60 -3.35
CA THR A 150 11.32 7.73 -4.58
C THR A 150 11.55 9.09 -5.24
N ASP A 151 11.48 10.18 -4.47
CA ASP A 151 11.70 11.53 -4.99
C ASP A 151 13.09 11.66 -5.62
N VAL A 152 14.13 11.17 -4.95
CA VAL A 152 15.50 11.27 -5.44
C VAL A 152 15.67 10.52 -6.76
N ILE A 153 15.18 9.29 -6.82
CA ILE A 153 15.36 8.44 -8.00
C ILE A 153 14.57 9.01 -9.18
N TYR A 154 13.41 9.56 -8.93
CA TYR A 154 12.65 10.23 -9.99
C TYR A 154 13.46 11.37 -10.63
N UNK A 155 14.02 11.98 -9.97
CA UNK A 155 14.74 13.01 -10.38
C UNK A 155 15.79 12.61 -11.23
N GLU A 156 16.51 11.54 -10.76
CA GLU A 156 17.68 11.01 -11.47
C GLU A 156 17.35 10.53 -12.88
N ILE A 157 16.16 9.98 -13.09
CA ILE A 157 15.84 9.39 -14.39
C ILE A 157 15.33 10.39 -15.43
N LEU A 158 14.98 11.58 -15.02
CA LEU A 158 14.44 12.58 -15.97
C LEU A 158 15.35 12.82 -17.16
N PRO A 159 16.68 12.96 -17.02
CA PRO A 159 17.53 13.20 -18.20
C PRO A 159 17.54 12.08 -19.23
N MET A 160 17.13 10.87 -18.88
CA MET A 160 17.10 9.80 -19.87
C MET A 160 15.82 9.81 -20.74
N LEU A 161 14.84 10.64 -20.39
CA LEU A 161 13.58 10.73 -21.13
C LEU A 161 13.79 11.55 -22.39
N LYS A 162 14.10 10.87 -23.48
CA LYS A 162 14.42 11.48 -24.78
C LYS A 162 13.75 10.67 -25.88
N PRO A 163 13.48 11.30 -27.02
CA PRO A 163 12.99 10.52 -28.18
C PRO A 163 13.91 9.34 -28.47
N GLY A 164 13.32 8.19 -28.73
CA GLY A 164 14.04 6.96 -29.05
C GLY A 164 14.31 6.03 -27.88
N ILE A 165 14.32 6.54 -26.65
CA ILE A 165 14.44 5.71 -25.44
C ILE A 165 13.09 5.03 -25.23
N THR A 166 13.09 3.76 -24.84
CA THR A 166 11.85 3.00 -24.66
C THR A 166 11.32 3.06 -23.23
N GLU A 167 10.03 2.78 -23.12
CA GLU A 167 9.38 2.64 -21.80
C GLU A 167 10.13 1.63 -20.93
N LYS A 168 10.51 0.49 -21.53
CA LYS A 168 11.18 -0.59 -20.81
C LYS A 168 12.57 -0.18 -20.29
N GLU A 169 13.32 0.60 -21.08
CA GLU A 169 14.63 1.09 -20.64
C GLU A 169 14.50 1.95 -19.38
N VAL A 170 13.50 2.82 -19.33
CA VAL A 170 13.26 3.67 -18.15
C VAL A 170 12.80 2.82 -16.97
N ALA A 171 11.89 1.91 -17.19
CA ALA A 171 11.40 1.02 -16.12
C ALA A 171 12.55 0.23 -15.52
N ASN A 172 13.43 -0.28 -16.35
CA ASN A 172 14.60 -1.01 -15.87
C ASN A 172 15.52 -0.13 -15.02
N UNK A 173 15.65 1.03 -15.31
CA UNK A 173 16.36 1.85 -14.64
C UNK A 173 15.83 2.11 -13.43
N LEU A 174 14.60 2.34 -13.27
CA LEU A 174 13.95 2.55 -11.98
C LEU A 174 14.12 1.34 -11.06
N VAL A 175 13.82 0.15 -11.56
CA VAL A 175 13.93 -1.08 -10.76
C VAL A 175 15.35 -1.25 -10.21
N LEU A 176 16.36 -1.03 -11.05
CA LEU A 176 17.75 -1.15 -10.61
C LEU A 176 18.07 -0.15 -9.49
N ARG A 177 17.67 1.09 -9.67
CA ARG A 177 17.98 2.13 -8.68
C ARG A 177 17.25 1.87 -7.35
N TYR A 178 15.99 1.46 -7.40
CA TYR A 178 15.29 1.11 -6.16
C TYR A 178 15.99 -0.06 -5.46
N ARG A 179 16.47 -1.03 -6.22
CA ARG A 179 17.17 -2.18 -5.66
C ARG A 179 18.49 -1.78 -5.00
N GLN A 180 19.17 -0.79 -5.56
CA GLN A 180 20.43 -0.29 -5.00
C GLN A 180 20.22 0.52 -3.71
N GLU A 181 19.10 1.24 -3.62
CA GLU A 181 18.89 2.20 -2.53
C GLU A 181 17.94 1.70 -1.44
N SER A 182 17.24 0.65 -1.72
CA SER A 182 16.20 0.15 -0.80
C SER A 182 15.92 -1.34 -1.03
N UNK A 183 14.72 -1.81 -0.84
CA UNK A 183 14.32 -3.00 -1.00
C UNK A 183 13.99 -3.33 -2.26
N GLY A 184 13.81 -2.36 -2.85
CA GLY A 184 13.40 -2.59 -4.21
C GLY A 184 12.11 -1.85 -4.59
N UNK A 185 11.50 -2.16 -5.64
CA UNK A 185 10.44 -1.61 -6.12
C UNK A 185 9.42 -1.80 -5.31
N ALA A 186 8.53 -0.89 -5.02
CA ALA A 186 7.28 -1.04 -4.28
C ALA A 186 6.28 -1.86 -5.11
N TYR A 187 6.29 -1.64 -6.40
CA TYR A 187 5.46 -2.34 -7.39
C TYR A 187 6.17 -2.24 -8.73
N ASN A 188 5.72 -3.02 -9.71
CA ASN A 188 6.30 -2.94 -11.05
C ASN A 188 6.03 -1.56 -11.64
N PRO A 189 7.06 -0.81 -12.04
CA PRO A 189 6.85 0.55 -12.54
C PRO A 189 5.94 0.60 -13.76
N ILE A 190 5.10 1.64 -13.79
CA ILE A 190 4.37 2.03 -15.00
C ILE A 190 5.18 3.15 -15.66
N VAL A 191 5.55 2.94 -16.93
CA VAL A 191 6.18 3.96 -17.75
C VAL A 191 5.46 3.91 -19.06
N ALA A 192 4.58 4.89 -19.31
CA ALA A 192 3.65 4.83 -20.42
C ALA A 192 3.72 6.11 -21.24
N GLY A 193 4.32 6.03 -22.44
CA GLY A 193 4.51 7.19 -23.31
C GLY A 193 3.39 7.33 -24.33
N GLY A 194 3.05 8.58 -24.63
CA GLY A 194 2.05 8.88 -25.66
C GLY A 194 0.75 8.13 -25.44
N GLU A 195 0.27 7.48 -26.48
CA GLU A 195 -1.03 6.78 -26.44
C GLU A 195 -1.10 5.69 -25.37
N ASN A 196 0.04 5.11 -24.99
CA ASN A 196 0.05 4.10 -23.90
C ASN A 196 -0.33 4.72 -22.55
N GLY A 197 -0.14 6.03 -22.38
CA GLY A 197 -0.55 6.74 -21.18
C GLY A 197 -2.06 6.78 -20.96
N ALA A 198 -2.85 6.40 -21.95
CA ALA A 198 -4.30 6.28 -21.80
C ALA A 198 -4.69 4.98 -21.08
N LEU A 199 -3.72 4.10 -20.79
CA LEU A 199 -3.94 2.87 -20.03
C LEU A 199 -3.44 3.10 -18.62
N PRO A 200 -4.32 3.25 -17.62
CA PRO A 200 -3.88 3.59 -16.25
C PRO A 200 -2.88 2.62 -15.65
N HIS A 201 -2.95 1.34 -16.02
CA HIS A 201 -2.05 0.29 -15.52
C HIS A 201 -1.19 -0.29 -16.64
N ALA A 202 -0.73 0.53 -17.55
CA ALA A 202 0.09 0.07 -18.68
C ALA A 202 1.34 -0.66 -18.20
N VAL A 203 1.71 -1.71 -18.93
CA VAL A 203 2.96 -2.44 -18.68
C VAL A 203 4.03 -1.83 -19.61
N PRO A 204 5.22 -1.49 -19.10
CA PRO A 204 6.27 -0.92 -19.96
C PRO A 204 6.56 -1.80 -21.18
N SER A 205 6.58 -1.17 -22.35
CA SER A 205 6.75 -1.85 -23.64
C SER A 205 8.04 -1.41 -24.31
N ASP A 206 8.27 -1.90 -25.52
CA ASP A 206 9.40 -1.48 -26.35
C ASP A 206 9.10 -0.21 -27.16
N ARG A 207 7.96 0.45 -26.88
CA ARG A 207 7.60 1.70 -27.55
C ARG A 207 8.64 2.78 -27.23
N PRO A 208 9.26 3.38 -28.24
CA PRO A 208 10.17 4.52 -28.00
C PRO A 208 9.38 5.80 -27.80
N PHE A 209 9.90 6.69 -26.95
CA PHE A 209 9.30 8.01 -26.77
C PHE A 209 9.48 8.87 -28.02
N LYS A 210 8.56 9.80 -28.21
CA LYS A 210 8.53 10.73 -29.34
C LYS A 210 8.26 12.14 -28.82
N ASP A 211 8.65 13.14 -29.65
CA ASP A 211 8.25 14.52 -29.36
C ASP A 211 6.73 14.60 -29.22
N GLY A 212 6.28 15.30 -28.21
CA GLY A 212 4.86 15.48 -27.94
C GLY A 212 4.28 14.44 -27.01
N ASP A 213 5.08 13.46 -26.57
CA ASP A 213 4.59 12.45 -25.63
C ASP A 213 4.50 13.01 -24.21
N PHE A 214 3.35 12.90 -23.58
CA PHE A 214 3.29 12.77 -22.13
C PHE A 214 3.81 11.39 -21.76
N ILE A 215 4.54 11.29 -20.64
CA ILE A 215 5.00 10.01 -20.14
C ILE A 215 4.46 9.85 -18.71
N VAL A 216 3.51 8.97 -18.53
CA VAL A 216 3.00 8.65 -17.17
C VAL A 216 4.04 7.75 -16.50
N ILE A 217 4.66 8.24 -15.43
CA ILE A 217 5.65 7.47 -14.68
C ILE A 217 5.08 7.28 -13.27
N ASP A 218 4.70 6.04 -12.96
CA ASP A 218 4.14 5.64 -11.68
C ASP A 218 5.08 4.60 -11.12
N ALA A 219 5.91 5.02 -10.17
CA ALA A 219 6.99 4.17 -9.66
C ALA A 219 7.42 4.66 -8.29
N ALA A 220 7.77 3.73 -7.41
CA ALA A 220 8.19 4.10 -6.07
C ALA A 220 9.03 3.01 -5.42
N ALA A 221 9.71 3.39 -4.36
CA ALA A 221 10.56 2.52 -3.56
C ALA A 221 9.78 1.89 -2.40
N LYS A 222 10.36 0.82 -1.88
CA LYS A 222 9.90 0.15 -0.66
C LYS A 222 11.07 0.13 0.32
N TYR A 223 10.82 0.58 1.55
CA TYR A 223 11.87 0.67 2.56
C TYR A 223 11.41 -0.04 3.84
N GLN A 224 12.20 -1.00 4.30
CA GLN A 224 11.88 -1.81 5.48
C GLN A 224 10.47 -2.42 5.42
N GLY A 225 10.06 -2.82 4.21
CA GLY A 225 8.75 -3.41 3.98
C GLY A 225 7.64 -2.41 3.71
N TYR A 226 7.89 -1.11 3.88
CA TYR A 226 6.87 -0.07 3.71
C TYR A 226 6.97 0.54 2.32
N HIS A 227 5.82 0.71 1.69
CA HIS A 227 5.70 1.19 0.30
C HIS A 227 5.58 2.70 0.24
N ALA A 228 6.16 3.31 -0.80
CA ALA A 228 5.76 4.62 -1.29
C ALA A 228 4.98 4.43 -2.58
N ASP A 229 4.35 5.50 -3.06
CA ASP A 229 3.59 5.47 -4.32
C ASP A 229 3.64 6.88 -4.90
N MET A 230 4.05 7.02 -6.15
CA MET A 230 4.12 8.36 -6.76
C MET A 230 3.94 8.29 -8.26
N THR A 231 3.13 9.18 -8.80
CA THR A 231 3.01 9.36 -10.24
C THR A 231 3.31 10.80 -10.61
N ARG A 232 4.10 10.97 -11.67
CA ARG A 232 4.33 12.24 -12.34
C ARG A 232 4.24 12.03 -13.85
N THR A 233 3.90 13.09 -14.59
CA THR A 233 3.70 12.99 -16.02
C THR A 233 4.46 14.13 -16.74
N PRO A 234 5.77 13.94 -17.02
CA PRO A 234 6.52 14.92 -17.82
C PRO A 234 6.16 14.82 -19.29
N LEU A 235 6.55 15.84 -20.06
CA LEU A 235 6.30 15.93 -21.48
C LEU A 235 7.63 16.08 -22.23
N ILE A 236 7.77 15.36 -23.34
CA ILE A 236 8.92 15.54 -24.24
C ILE A 236 8.54 16.50 -25.37
N GLY A 237 9.35 17.50 -25.60
CA GLY A 237 9.18 18.44 -26.70
C GLY A 237 8.24 19.58 -26.35
N LYS A 238 7.77 20.29 -27.39
CA LYS A 238 6.99 21.52 -27.18
C LYS A 238 5.54 21.20 -26.80
N PRO A 239 5.05 21.72 -25.66
CA PRO A 239 3.65 21.49 -25.28
C PRO A 239 2.68 22.19 -26.22
N SER A 240 1.56 21.53 -26.53
CA SER A 240 0.42 22.16 -27.19
C SER A 240 -0.55 22.74 -26.13
N ASP A 241 -1.52 23.50 -26.60
CA ASP A 241 -2.58 24.00 -25.71
C ASP A 241 -3.33 22.85 -25.01
N ARG A 242 -3.54 21.75 -25.75
CA ARG A 242 -4.22 20.57 -25.20
C ARG A 242 -3.39 19.93 -24.07
N HIS A 243 -2.06 19.86 -24.23
CA HIS A 243 -1.20 19.36 -23.17
C HIS A 243 -1.38 20.19 -21.89
N TYR A 244 -1.33 21.51 -22.02
CA TYR A 244 -1.52 22.40 -20.87
C TYR A 244 -2.90 22.22 -20.25
N GLU A 245 -3.94 22.16 -21.08
CA GLU A 245 -5.32 22.02 -20.61
C GLU A 245 -5.48 20.77 -19.75
N ILE A 246 -5.10 19.61 -20.28
CA ILE A 246 -5.29 18.33 -19.58
C ILE A 246 -4.44 18.29 -18.31
N TYR A 247 -3.17 18.74 -18.42
CA TYR A 247 -2.28 18.69 -17.27
C TYR A 247 -2.80 19.57 -16.13
N GLU A 248 -3.23 20.80 -16.43
CA GLU A 248 -3.68 21.71 -15.40
C GLU A 248 -4.98 21.25 -14.73
N ILE A 249 -5.86 20.58 -15.49
CA ILE A 249 -7.07 20.01 -14.89
C ILE A 249 -6.71 18.92 -13.87
N VAL A 250 -5.81 18.00 -14.25
CA VAL A 250 -5.41 16.92 -13.32
C VAL A 250 -4.68 17.51 -12.10
N LYS A 251 -3.78 18.48 -12.33
CA LYS A 251 -3.06 19.13 -11.24
C LYS A 251 -4.03 19.81 -10.27
N GLY A 252 -5.01 20.53 -10.80
CA GLY A 252 -6.02 21.21 -9.97
C GLY A 252 -6.87 20.23 -9.19
N SER A 253 -7.28 19.12 -9.80
CA SER A 253 -8.04 18.07 -9.14
C SER A 253 -7.24 17.47 -7.98
N GLN A 254 -5.97 17.15 -8.24
CA GLN A 254 -5.11 16.54 -7.22
C GLN A 254 -4.89 17.50 -6.05
N GLN A 255 -4.66 18.77 -6.35
CA GLN A 255 -4.49 19.80 -5.31
C GLN A 255 -5.78 19.97 -4.49
N ALA A 256 -6.94 19.97 -5.15
CA ALA A 256 -8.21 20.06 -4.43
C ALA A 256 -8.40 18.89 -3.46
N GLY A 257 -8.01 17.69 -3.87
CA GLY A 257 -8.03 16.53 -2.98
C GLY A 257 -7.11 16.72 -1.78
N CYS A 258 -5.88 17.15 -2.02
CA CYS A 258 -4.93 17.38 -0.92
C CYS A 258 -5.43 18.46 0.04
N ASP A 259 -6.00 19.53 -0.49
CA ASP A 259 -6.51 20.65 0.33
C ASP A 259 -7.67 20.22 1.23
N ALA A 260 -8.46 19.25 0.79
CA ALA A 260 -9.65 18.80 1.54
C ALA A 260 -9.31 17.70 2.55
N ALA A 261 -8.17 17.03 2.41
CA ALA A 261 -7.86 15.84 3.20
C ALA A 261 -7.57 16.18 4.66
N LYS A 262 -8.35 15.60 5.56
CA LYS A 262 -8.15 15.72 7.01
C LYS A 262 -8.97 14.66 7.71
N ALA A 263 -8.68 14.42 8.98
CA ALA A 263 -9.45 13.47 9.78
C ALA A 263 -10.93 13.86 9.80
N GLY A 264 -11.80 12.89 9.67
CA GLY A 264 -13.24 13.08 9.69
C GLY A 264 -13.89 13.22 8.33
N VAL A 265 -13.13 13.46 7.27
CA VAL A 265 -13.69 13.54 5.91
C VAL A 265 -13.96 12.11 5.42
N SER A 266 -15.12 11.88 4.81
CA SER A 266 -15.43 10.55 4.29
C SER A 266 -14.58 10.26 3.05
N CYS A 267 -14.24 9.00 2.87
CA CYS A 267 -13.45 8.57 1.70
C CYS A 267 -14.26 8.75 0.41
N LYS A 268 -15.58 8.63 0.48
CA LYS A 268 -16.45 8.92 -0.66
C LYS A 268 -16.39 10.41 -1.03
N GLU A 269 -16.41 11.28 -0.03
CA GLU A 269 -16.31 12.72 -0.27
C GLU A 269 -14.97 13.09 -0.91
N MET A 270 -13.88 12.45 -0.47
CA MET A 270 -12.57 12.66 -1.10
C MET A 270 -12.60 12.34 -2.59
N ASP A 271 -13.23 11.23 -2.95
CA ASP A 271 -13.36 10.87 -4.36
C ASP A 271 -14.26 11.88 -5.11
N THR A 272 -15.35 12.30 -4.48
CA THR A 272 -16.26 13.26 -5.10
C THR A 272 -15.52 14.57 -5.43
N ILE A 273 -14.67 15.04 -4.54
CA ILE A 273 -13.93 16.30 -4.74
C ILE A 273 -13.05 16.25 -6.00
N THR A 274 -12.24 15.21 -6.13
CA THR A 274 -11.33 15.11 -7.28
C THR A 274 -12.10 14.81 -8.57
N ARG A 275 -13.11 13.96 -8.47
CA ARG A 275 -13.93 13.55 -9.63
C ARG A 275 -14.78 14.70 -10.16
N ASP A 276 -15.42 15.46 -9.28
CA ASP A 276 -16.23 16.62 -9.69
C ASP A 276 -15.36 17.68 -10.36
N TYR A 277 -14.14 17.90 -9.86
CA TYR A 277 -13.22 18.85 -10.48
C TYR A 277 -12.99 18.50 -11.94
N ILE A 278 -12.69 17.23 -12.20
CA ILE A 278 -12.42 16.74 -13.56
C ILE A 278 -13.71 16.76 -14.41
N THR A 279 -14.82 16.38 -13.82
CA THR A 279 -16.12 16.36 -14.51
C THR A 279 -16.52 17.77 -14.94
N GLN A 280 -16.35 18.74 -14.10
CA GLN A 280 -16.66 20.13 -14.44
C GLN A 280 -15.80 20.67 -15.59
N UNK A 281 -14.48 20.07 -15.82
CA UNK A 281 -13.74 20.31 -16.73
C UNK A 281 -14.05 19.70 -17.91
N GLY A 282 -15.12 18.88 -17.99
CA GLY A 282 -15.59 18.16 -19.17
C GLY A 282 -14.95 16.79 -19.41
N TYR A 283 -14.17 16.28 -18.48
CA TYR A 283 -13.40 15.04 -18.68
C TYR A 283 -13.79 13.92 -17.73
N GLY A 284 -14.96 14.03 -17.06
CA GLY A 284 -15.37 13.02 -16.09
C GLY A 284 -15.44 11.59 -16.65
N ASP A 285 -15.81 11.44 -17.92
CA ASP A 285 -15.90 10.13 -18.55
C ASP A 285 -14.52 9.49 -18.78
N PHE A 286 -13.45 10.27 -18.61
CA PHE A 286 -12.08 9.82 -18.85
C PHE A 286 -11.28 9.63 -17.56
N TYR A 287 -11.94 9.61 -16.42
CA TYR A 287 -11.34 9.35 -15.10
C TYR A 287 -12.06 8.13 -14.50
N ASN A 288 -11.45 6.98 -14.62
CA ASN A 288 -12.13 5.70 -14.48
C ASN A 288 -11.61 4.83 -13.33
N HIS A 289 -11.05 5.44 -12.29
CA HIS A 289 -10.64 4.72 -11.08
C HIS A 289 -10.87 5.59 -9.84
N GLY A 290 -10.67 5.04 -8.66
CA GLY A 290 -10.84 5.79 -7.43
C GLY A 290 -9.75 6.84 -7.23
N THR A 291 -9.97 7.72 -6.27
CA THR A 291 -9.05 8.82 -6.00
C THR A 291 -7.77 8.37 -5.32
N GLY A 292 -7.82 7.24 -4.59
CA GLY A 292 -6.63 6.77 -3.90
C GLY A 292 -6.94 5.66 -2.92
N HIS A 293 -5.89 5.29 -2.18
CA HIS A 293 -5.94 4.13 -1.30
C HIS A 293 -4.94 4.28 -0.17
N GLY A 294 -5.10 3.50 0.88
CA GLY A 294 -4.10 3.39 1.92
C GLY A 294 -2.84 2.67 1.41
N LEU A 295 -1.73 2.93 2.06
CA LEU A 295 -0.50 2.19 1.81
C LEU A 295 0.26 1.97 3.11
N GLY A 296 1.23 1.07 3.07
CA GLY A 296 2.06 0.73 4.21
C GLY A 296 2.83 -0.53 3.91
N LEU A 297 2.62 -1.57 4.70
CA LEU A 297 3.22 -2.89 4.43
C LEU A 297 2.66 -3.52 3.16
N GLU A 298 1.47 -3.09 2.71
CA GLU A 298 0.93 -3.43 1.39
C GLU A 298 0.86 -2.17 0.57
N ILE A 299 0.98 -2.30 -0.75
CA ILE A 299 0.85 -1.14 -1.63
C ILE A 299 -0.58 -0.62 -1.66
N HIS A 300 -1.57 -1.50 -1.71
CA HIS A 300 -2.98 -1.13 -1.72
C HIS A 300 -3.64 -1.69 -0.46
N THR A 301 -4.08 -0.81 0.43
CA THR A 301 -4.73 -1.23 1.67
C THR A 301 -5.78 -0.20 2.09
N GLU A 302 -6.27 -0.34 3.31
CA GLU A 302 -7.31 0.54 3.83
C GLU A 302 -6.73 1.86 4.33
N PRO A 303 -7.48 2.95 4.26
CA PRO A 303 -8.82 3.08 3.68
C PRO A 303 -8.76 3.31 2.16
N ARG A 304 -9.86 3.04 1.47
CA ARG A 304 -9.96 3.25 0.03
C ARG A 304 -10.86 4.45 -0.25
N MET A 305 -10.40 5.33 -1.13
CA MET A 305 -11.17 6.53 -1.48
C MET A 305 -11.79 6.35 -2.86
N SER A 306 -13.07 6.01 -2.86
CA SER A 306 -13.85 5.76 -4.07
C SER A 306 -15.32 6.06 -3.79
N GLN A 307 -16.13 6.07 -4.85
CA GLN A 307 -17.56 6.29 -4.71
C GLN A 307 -18.27 5.18 -3.93
N LEU A 308 -17.65 4.01 -3.84
CA LEU A 308 -18.22 2.87 -3.13
C LEU A 308 -17.82 2.82 -1.64
N SER A 309 -16.91 3.69 -1.21
CA SER A 309 -16.38 3.63 0.14
C SER A 309 -17.38 4.09 1.18
N THR A 310 -17.40 3.40 2.31
CA THR A 310 -18.16 3.80 3.50
C THR A 310 -17.24 4.23 4.64
N GLN A 311 -15.93 4.33 4.36
CA GLN A 311 -14.91 4.63 5.38
C GLN A 311 -14.74 6.14 5.54
N THR A 312 -14.11 6.50 6.64
CA THR A 312 -13.77 7.88 6.99
C THR A 312 -12.27 7.96 7.25
N LEU A 313 -11.64 9.04 6.82
CA LEU A 313 -10.21 9.25 7.08
C LEU A 313 -9.96 9.48 8.57
N ASN A 314 -8.93 8.86 9.08
CA ASN A 314 -8.50 9.01 10.47
C ASN A 314 -7.09 9.59 10.52
N LYS A 315 -6.79 10.30 11.60
CA LYS A 315 -5.44 10.79 11.84
C LYS A 315 -4.44 9.64 11.72
N ASN A 316 -3.33 9.88 11.04
CA ASN A 316 -2.25 8.92 10.78
C ASN A 316 -2.60 7.80 9.81
N ASN A 317 -3.73 7.91 9.09
CA ASN A 317 -3.82 7.17 7.83
C ASN A 317 -2.78 7.72 6.87
N VAL A 318 -2.20 6.85 6.05
CA VAL A 318 -1.35 7.28 4.92
C VAL A 318 -2.05 6.81 3.66
N VAL A 319 -2.38 7.76 2.79
CA VAL A 319 -3.17 7.47 1.60
C VAL A 319 -2.57 8.17 0.39
N THR A 320 -2.90 7.67 -0.81
CA THR A 320 -2.56 8.35 -2.06
C THR A 320 -3.69 9.27 -2.49
N ILE A 321 -3.35 10.34 -3.23
CA ILE A 321 -4.33 11.17 -3.95
C ILE A 321 -3.84 11.20 -5.40
N GLU A 322 -4.59 10.56 -6.31
CA GLU A 322 -4.04 10.22 -7.63
C GLU A 322 -5.03 10.32 -8.79
N PRO A 323 -5.75 11.43 -8.93
CA PRO A 323 -6.67 11.54 -10.07
C PRO A 323 -5.92 11.54 -11.40
N GLY A 324 -6.63 11.19 -12.46
CA GLY A 324 -6.06 11.19 -13.79
C GLY A 324 -7.11 11.37 -14.87
N ILE A 325 -6.64 11.70 -16.07
CA ILE A 325 -7.45 11.77 -17.28
C ILE A 325 -6.76 10.93 -18.35
N TYR A 326 -7.51 10.03 -18.96
CA TYR A 326 -6.98 9.04 -19.90
C TYR A 326 -7.77 9.13 -21.21
N LEU A 327 -7.10 9.60 -22.28
CA LEU A 327 -7.75 9.88 -23.56
C LEU A 327 -7.29 8.85 -24.61
N PRO A 328 -8.13 7.86 -24.91
CA PRO A 328 -7.73 6.79 -25.86
C PRO A 328 -7.18 7.35 -27.17
N GLY A 329 -6.06 6.78 -27.61
CA GLY A 329 -5.38 7.19 -28.85
C GLY A 329 -4.55 8.44 -28.72
N TRP A 330 -4.57 9.12 -27.58
CA TRP A 330 -3.81 10.35 -27.38
C TRP A 330 -2.80 10.24 -26.22
N GLY A 331 -3.24 9.93 -25.04
CA GLY A 331 -2.36 9.85 -23.89
C GLY A 331 -3.11 10.03 -22.58
N GLY A 332 -2.34 10.16 -21.50
CA GLY A 332 -2.92 10.34 -20.18
C GLY A 332 -2.06 11.19 -19.30
N VAL A 333 -2.67 11.69 -18.24
CA VAL A 333 -1.97 12.39 -17.15
C VAL A 333 -2.50 11.86 -15.83
N ARG A 334 -1.59 11.50 -14.94
CA ARG A 334 -1.89 11.21 -13.52
C ARG A 334 -0.86 11.96 -12.68
N ILE A 335 -1.33 12.52 -11.57
CA ILE A 335 -0.47 13.17 -10.59
C ILE A 335 -0.84 12.59 -9.23
N GLU A 336 0.15 12.08 -8.52
CA GLU A 336 -0.07 11.31 -7.31
C GLU A 336 0.95 11.65 -6.24
N ASP A 337 0.45 11.89 -5.05
CA ASP A 337 1.26 12.04 -3.84
C ASP A 337 0.79 11.09 -2.76
N ASP A 338 1.72 10.73 -1.87
CA ASP A 338 1.43 10.10 -0.59
C ASP A 338 1.21 11.19 0.44
N ILE A 339 0.15 11.08 1.22
CA ILE A 339 -0.14 12.06 2.27
C ILE A 339 -0.42 11.37 3.61
N ILE A 340 -0.01 12.01 4.69
CA ILE A 340 -0.38 11.59 6.05
C ILE A 340 -1.55 12.46 6.49
N ILE A 341 -2.64 11.82 6.91
CA ILE A 341 -3.82 12.53 7.40
C ILE A 341 -3.54 13.07 8.80
N LYS A 342 -3.82 14.35 8.99
CA LYS A 342 -3.68 15.03 10.27
C LYS A 342 -5.07 15.45 10.77
N LYS A 343 -5.13 15.99 11.99
CA LYS A 343 -6.38 16.42 12.59
C LYS A 343 -7.09 17.48 11.71
N ASP A 344 -6.34 18.48 11.26
CA ASP A 344 -6.93 19.63 10.58
C ASP A 344 -6.40 19.83 9.15
N GLY A 345 -5.79 18.81 8.57
CA GLY A 345 -5.23 18.87 7.23
C GLY A 345 -4.44 17.61 6.92
N CYS A 346 -3.45 17.72 6.05
CA CYS A 346 -2.58 16.61 5.70
C CYS A 346 -1.15 17.09 5.50
N GLU A 347 -0.27 16.13 5.47
CA GLU A 347 1.14 16.39 5.19
C GLU A 347 1.53 15.71 3.88
N UNK A 348 1.92 16.14 2.69
CA UNK A 348 2.26 15.74 1.64
C UNK A 348 3.48 15.29 1.78
N LEU A 349 3.86 14.23 1.57
CA LEU A 349 5.18 13.63 1.77
C LEU A 349 6.13 13.85 0.60
N ASN A 350 5.61 13.79 -0.63
CA ASN A 350 6.43 13.92 -1.84
C ASN A 350 6.87 15.37 -2.04
N LYS A 351 8.14 15.57 -2.35
CA LYS A 351 8.69 16.89 -2.61
C LYS A 351 8.92 17.18 -4.09
N THR A 352 8.77 16.17 -4.93
CA THR A 352 8.86 16.32 -6.38
C THR A 352 7.79 17.30 -6.85
N SER A 353 8.19 18.29 -7.65
CA SER A 353 7.28 19.31 -8.16
C SER A 353 6.10 18.69 -8.91
N LYS A 354 4.93 19.30 -8.78
CA LYS A 354 3.72 18.95 -9.54
C LYS A 354 3.53 19.87 -10.75
N GLU A 355 4.44 20.82 -10.98
CA GLU A 355 4.38 21.64 -12.17
C GLU A 355 4.77 20.80 -13.40
N LEU A 356 4.23 21.14 -14.57
CA LEU A 356 4.55 20.42 -15.80
C LEU A 356 6.05 20.56 -16.09
N VAL A 357 6.73 19.42 -16.19
CA VAL A 357 8.15 19.37 -16.57
C VAL A 357 8.21 19.09 -18.07
N VAL A 358 8.84 19.99 -18.80
CA VAL A 358 9.03 19.88 -20.25
C VAL A 358 10.48 19.51 -20.50
N LEU A 359 10.69 18.41 -21.22
CA LEU A 359 12.02 17.87 -21.54
C LEU A 359 12.31 18.07 -23.01
N ASN A 360 13.57 18.45 -23.36
CA ASN A 360 13.98 18.72 -24.75
C ASN A 360 14.90 17.64 -25.28
#